data_4e15a007d8c2043c62770710a8c2a972
#
_entry.id   4e15a007d8c2043c62770710a8c2a972
#
_cell.length_a   1.000
_cell.length_b   1.000
_cell.length_c   1.000
_cell.angle_alpha   90.00
_cell.angle_beta   90.00
_cell.angle_gamma   90.00
#
_symmetry.space_group_name_H-M   'P 1'
#
loop_
_entity.id
_entity.type
_entity.pdbx_description
1 polymer ?
#
loop_
_entity_poly.entity_id
_entity_poly.type
_entity_poly.pdbx_seq_one_letter_code
_entity_poly.pdbx_strand_id
1 'polypeptide(L)'
;MNALRNYLDKIKPNFEEGGKFHAFRSVFDGFETFLFVPNTTSKTGTHIHDAIDSKRIMSFVVIALIPALLFGMYNVGYQHFHAANVEGSFIEMFGYGFLAVLPKIIVSYVVGLGIEFVVAQWKKEEIQEGFLVSGMLIPMIVPVDCPLWMLAVATAFSVIFAKEVFGGTGMNIFNPALITRAFLFFAYPTKMSGDTVWVSSDSIFGLGSNVDGLTAATALGQASTATDAMAYPAFSWDMVTGLIPGSIGETSVIAIAIGAVILLWSGVASWKTMLSVFVGGAVMGWIFNTIGPDTAMAKMPWYEHLCLGGFCFGAVFMATDPVTSSRTENGKFVYGFLIGAMAIIIRVLNPGYPEGMMLAILLNTNSNSYTIIYASVMVVIVAFLLAFVNSSLRDLQGKNVELDTKKQILSSLGIKGVQDAEAEFAKVVKSDMVVAEDGTLTPYEGAFVTSYEKDFKENGRAHIFVCEIEGQTKYVIPVYGAGLWGAIWGYVALNKDKNTVYGTYFSQNISRVNLRTSM
;
A
#
# COMPACT_ATOMS: atom_id res chain seq x y z
N MET A 1 -24.77 33.29 3.45
CA MET A 1 -23.64 33.34 4.40
C MET A 1 -24.04 33.82 5.79
N ASN A 2 -24.86 34.87 5.91
CA ASN A 2 -25.27 35.44 7.22
C ASN A 2 -26.04 34.45 8.12
N ALA A 3 -26.90 33.57 7.58
CA ALA A 3 -27.67 32.61 8.36
C ALA A 3 -26.76 31.55 9.04
N LEU A 4 -25.76 31.03 8.33
CA LEU A 4 -24.81 30.07 8.86
C LEU A 4 -23.92 30.71 9.93
N ARG A 5 -23.46 31.94 9.71
CA ARG A 5 -22.69 32.70 10.69
C ARG A 5 -23.48 32.92 11.97
N ASN A 6 -24.73 33.40 11.86
CA ASN A 6 -25.60 33.59 13.01
C ASN A 6 -25.86 32.29 13.79
N TYR A 7 -25.94 31.15 13.09
CA TYR A 7 -26.08 29.84 13.74
C TYR A 7 -24.82 29.46 14.51
N LEU A 8 -23.64 29.63 13.93
CA LEU A 8 -22.36 29.35 14.61
C LEU A 8 -22.17 30.26 15.82
N ASP A 9 -22.44 31.55 15.71
CA ASP A 9 -22.36 32.52 16.82
C ASP A 9 -23.29 32.12 17.98
N LYS A 10 -24.47 31.53 17.66
CA LYS A 10 -25.42 31.06 18.67
C LYS A 10 -24.96 29.83 19.43
N ILE A 11 -24.24 28.92 18.79
CA ILE A 11 -23.76 27.69 19.44
C ILE A 11 -22.37 27.84 20.06
N LYS A 12 -21.57 28.80 19.63
CA LYS A 12 -20.22 29.09 20.10
C LYS A 12 -20.05 29.14 21.62
N PRO A 13 -20.95 29.78 22.41
CA PRO A 13 -20.81 29.81 23.86
C PRO A 13 -20.83 28.44 24.55
N ASN A 14 -21.39 27.42 23.90
CA ASN A 14 -21.36 26.05 24.44
C ASN A 14 -19.98 25.40 24.37
N PHE A 15 -19.09 25.90 23.52
CA PHE A 15 -17.72 25.39 23.31
C PHE A 15 -16.67 26.28 23.99
N GLU A 16 -17.00 27.47 24.47
CA GLU A 16 -16.12 28.36 25.22
C GLU A 16 -15.91 27.89 26.66
N GLU A 17 -15.03 28.55 27.40
CA GLU A 17 -14.71 28.23 28.79
C GLU A 17 -15.96 28.27 29.66
N GLY A 18 -16.29 27.15 30.31
CA GLY A 18 -17.53 26.98 31.10
C GLY A 18 -18.72 26.42 30.32
N GLY A 19 -18.62 26.24 29.00
CA GLY A 19 -19.66 25.60 28.17
C GLY A 19 -19.69 24.08 28.31
N LYS A 20 -20.84 23.46 27.99
CA LYS A 20 -21.05 22.02 28.09
C LYS A 20 -20.13 21.19 27.22
N PHE A 21 -19.63 21.75 26.13
CA PHE A 21 -18.78 21.09 25.13
C PHE A 21 -17.38 21.70 25.04
N HIS A 22 -16.88 22.27 26.14
CA HIS A 22 -15.55 22.89 26.22
C HIS A 22 -14.41 21.94 25.76
N ALA A 23 -14.54 20.64 26.01
CA ALA A 23 -13.57 19.62 25.53
C ALA A 23 -13.45 19.55 23.99
N PHE A 24 -14.43 20.06 23.25
CA PHE A 24 -14.44 20.13 21.78
C PHE A 24 -14.20 21.52 21.24
N ARG A 25 -13.69 22.46 22.06
CA ARG A 25 -13.42 23.84 21.65
C ARG A 25 -12.54 23.89 20.41
N SER A 26 -11.40 23.19 20.41
CA SER A 26 -10.46 23.16 19.28
C SER A 26 -11.11 22.66 18.00
N VAL A 27 -12.01 21.69 18.09
CA VAL A 27 -12.76 21.16 16.94
C VAL A 27 -13.72 22.23 16.37
N PHE A 28 -14.45 22.91 17.27
CA PHE A 28 -15.38 23.98 16.86
C PHE A 28 -14.64 25.15 16.22
N ASP A 29 -13.55 25.62 16.84
CA ASP A 29 -12.73 26.72 16.32
C ASP A 29 -12.11 26.34 14.97
N GLY A 30 -11.67 25.08 14.78
CA GLY A 30 -11.19 24.57 13.49
C GLY A 30 -12.25 24.67 12.38
N PHE A 31 -13.46 24.21 12.63
CA PHE A 31 -14.57 24.31 11.67
C PHE A 31 -15.04 25.76 11.43
N GLU A 32 -15.12 26.57 12.48
CA GLU A 32 -15.50 27.98 12.34
C GLU A 32 -14.51 28.73 11.44
N THR A 33 -13.22 28.58 11.71
CA THR A 33 -12.17 29.28 10.95
C THR A 33 -11.95 28.69 9.56
N PHE A 34 -12.32 27.43 9.33
CA PHE A 34 -12.39 26.86 7.97
C PHE A 34 -13.50 27.50 7.13
N LEU A 35 -14.69 27.67 7.70
CA LEU A 35 -15.85 28.26 7.00
C LEU A 35 -15.72 29.77 6.86
N PHE A 36 -15.20 30.44 7.87
CA PHE A 36 -15.10 31.90 7.93
C PHE A 36 -13.69 32.33 8.34
N VAL A 37 -13.04 33.09 7.48
CA VAL A 37 -11.73 33.67 7.79
C VAL A 37 -11.85 34.60 9.00
N PRO A 38 -11.03 34.45 10.05
CA PRO A 38 -11.03 35.36 11.18
C PRO A 38 -10.67 36.78 10.73
N ASN A 39 -11.51 37.76 11.03
CA ASN A 39 -11.23 39.17 10.75
C ASN A 39 -10.56 39.81 12.00
N THR A 40 -9.45 39.24 12.41
CA THR A 40 -8.69 39.71 13.58
C THR A 40 -7.37 40.34 13.12
N THR A 41 -7.04 41.47 13.68
CA THR A 41 -5.74 42.14 13.50
C THR A 41 -5.04 42.25 14.83
N SER A 42 -3.73 42.58 14.83
CA SER A 42 -3.00 42.85 16.05
C SER A 42 -3.64 43.99 16.85
N LYS A 43 -3.73 43.85 18.18
CA LYS A 43 -4.35 44.86 19.06
C LYS A 43 -3.43 46.06 19.29
N THR A 44 -2.14 45.92 19.06
CA THR A 44 -1.09 46.95 19.28
C THR A 44 -0.10 46.97 18.12
N GLY A 45 0.42 48.15 17.76
CA GLY A 45 1.36 48.33 16.66
C GLY A 45 0.64 48.47 15.29
N THR A 46 1.33 48.06 14.23
CA THR A 46 0.77 48.09 12.87
C THR A 46 -0.27 46.98 12.69
N HIS A 47 -1.47 47.38 12.27
CA HIS A 47 -2.56 46.42 11.99
C HIS A 47 -2.31 45.77 10.64
N ILE A 48 -1.79 44.55 10.66
CA ILE A 48 -1.55 43.74 9.46
C ILE A 48 -2.58 42.63 9.41
N HIS A 49 -3.11 42.41 8.22
CA HIS A 49 -4.02 41.32 7.90
C HIS A 49 -3.43 40.49 6.75
N ASP A 50 -3.46 39.18 6.85
CA ASP A 50 -2.99 38.28 5.80
C ASP A 50 -3.89 38.38 4.57
N ALA A 51 -3.28 38.41 3.39
CA ALA A 51 -4.00 38.40 2.12
C ALA A 51 -4.64 37.03 1.84
N ILE A 52 -3.96 35.94 2.22
CA ILE A 52 -4.43 34.56 2.07
C ILE A 52 -4.05 33.79 3.34
N ASP A 53 -5.06 33.18 3.96
CA ASP A 53 -4.88 32.28 5.11
C ASP A 53 -4.33 30.91 4.66
N SER A 54 -3.53 30.26 5.51
CA SER A 54 -2.95 28.93 5.25
C SER A 54 -4.02 27.87 4.91
N LYS A 55 -5.20 27.97 5.52
CA LYS A 55 -6.35 27.11 5.22
C LYS A 55 -6.81 27.19 3.77
N ARG A 56 -6.77 28.40 3.19
CA ARG A 56 -7.12 28.63 1.78
C ARG A 56 -6.07 28.05 0.85
N ILE A 57 -4.78 28.17 1.22
CA ILE A 57 -3.70 27.55 0.47
C ILE A 57 -3.88 26.01 0.44
N MET A 58 -4.18 25.40 1.59
CA MET A 58 -4.45 23.96 1.67
C MET A 58 -5.69 23.55 0.88
N SER A 59 -6.73 24.38 0.87
CA SER A 59 -7.95 24.15 0.06
C SER A 59 -7.66 24.13 -1.44
N PHE A 60 -6.77 24.98 -1.95
CA PHE A 60 -6.35 24.93 -3.36
C PHE A 60 -5.66 23.60 -3.70
N VAL A 61 -4.85 23.05 -2.80
CA VAL A 61 -4.22 21.75 -3.01
C VAL A 61 -5.26 20.63 -3.04
N VAL A 62 -6.24 20.65 -2.12
CA VAL A 62 -7.35 19.68 -2.13
C VAL A 62 -8.16 19.77 -3.42
N ILE A 63 -8.49 20.99 -3.89
CA ILE A 63 -9.20 21.20 -5.17
C ILE A 63 -8.38 20.65 -6.34
N ALA A 64 -7.06 20.85 -6.33
CA ALA A 64 -6.18 20.34 -7.37
C ALA A 64 -6.08 18.80 -7.39
N LEU A 65 -6.34 18.13 -6.25
CA LEU A 65 -6.38 16.66 -6.16
C LEU A 65 -7.71 16.07 -6.67
N ILE A 66 -8.82 16.85 -6.69
CA ILE A 66 -10.14 16.35 -7.07
C ILE A 66 -10.18 15.69 -8.46
N PRO A 67 -9.58 16.25 -9.53
CA PRO A 67 -9.60 15.60 -10.83
C PRO A 67 -8.97 14.20 -10.82
N ALA A 68 -7.82 14.05 -10.15
CA ALA A 68 -7.13 12.76 -10.01
C ALA A 68 -7.94 11.77 -9.15
N LEU A 69 -8.61 12.25 -8.10
CA LEU A 69 -9.46 11.42 -7.25
C LEU A 69 -10.69 10.91 -8.00
N LEU A 70 -11.41 11.80 -8.70
CA LEU A 70 -12.62 11.42 -9.45
C LEU A 70 -12.29 10.43 -10.57
N PHE A 71 -11.19 10.67 -11.29
CA PHE A 71 -10.73 9.73 -12.29
C PHE A 71 -10.32 8.39 -11.66
N GLY A 72 -9.60 8.43 -10.54
CA GLY A 72 -9.21 7.23 -9.81
C GLY A 72 -10.40 6.39 -9.34
N MET A 73 -11.47 7.02 -8.86
CA MET A 73 -12.73 6.34 -8.54
C MET A 73 -13.32 5.66 -9.77
N TYR A 74 -13.37 6.36 -10.91
CA TYR A 74 -13.83 5.76 -12.15
C TYR A 74 -12.96 4.59 -12.59
N ASN A 75 -11.63 4.75 -12.55
CA ASN A 75 -10.69 3.70 -12.96
C ASN A 75 -10.79 2.44 -12.07
N VAL A 76 -10.97 2.60 -10.76
CA VAL A 76 -11.19 1.45 -9.85
C VAL A 76 -12.40 0.61 -10.30
N GLY A 77 -13.51 1.27 -10.61
CA GLY A 77 -14.68 0.57 -11.14
C GLY A 77 -14.44 -0.01 -12.53
N TYR A 78 -13.84 0.76 -13.43
CA TYR A 78 -13.52 0.30 -14.78
C TYR A 78 -12.68 -0.99 -14.76
N GLN A 79 -11.61 -1.02 -13.97
CA GLN A 79 -10.75 -2.19 -13.85
C GLN A 79 -11.50 -3.40 -13.27
N HIS A 80 -12.37 -3.19 -12.28
CA HIS A 80 -13.19 -4.25 -11.71
C HIS A 80 -14.15 -4.85 -12.74
N PHE A 81 -14.92 -4.02 -13.46
CA PHE A 81 -15.88 -4.47 -14.45
C PHE A 81 -15.20 -5.16 -15.64
N HIS A 82 -14.06 -4.60 -16.08
CA HIS A 82 -13.28 -5.21 -17.16
C HIS A 82 -12.71 -6.57 -16.75
N ALA A 83 -12.18 -6.70 -15.56
CA ALA A 83 -11.65 -7.94 -15.03
C ALA A 83 -12.75 -9.01 -14.81
N ALA A 84 -13.94 -8.57 -14.43
CA ALA A 84 -15.12 -9.42 -14.27
C ALA A 84 -15.75 -9.84 -15.61
N ASN A 85 -15.29 -9.27 -16.75
CA ASN A 85 -15.93 -9.40 -18.07
C ASN A 85 -17.43 -9.05 -18.05
N VAL A 86 -17.81 -8.05 -17.27
CA VAL A 86 -19.18 -7.53 -17.16
C VAL A 86 -19.23 -6.16 -17.81
N GLU A 87 -20.20 -5.97 -18.71
CA GLU A 87 -20.46 -4.64 -19.24
C GLU A 87 -21.17 -3.79 -18.18
N GLY A 88 -20.64 -2.61 -17.90
CA GLY A 88 -21.23 -1.64 -16.97
C GLY A 88 -21.35 -0.28 -17.59
N SER A 89 -22.34 0.49 -17.16
CA SER A 89 -22.46 1.90 -17.52
C SER A 89 -21.39 2.75 -16.79
N PHE A 90 -21.10 3.94 -17.32
CA PHE A 90 -20.20 4.90 -16.66
C PHE A 90 -20.59 5.15 -15.20
N ILE A 91 -21.89 5.29 -14.92
CA ILE A 91 -22.41 5.56 -13.57
C ILE A 91 -22.18 4.37 -12.62
N GLU A 92 -22.34 3.13 -13.10
CA GLU A 92 -22.11 1.92 -12.31
C GLU A 92 -20.62 1.77 -11.97
N MET A 93 -19.74 1.95 -12.95
CA MET A 93 -18.29 1.92 -12.74
C MET A 93 -17.84 3.01 -11.76
N PHE A 94 -18.32 4.26 -11.94
CA PHE A 94 -18.00 5.34 -11.03
C PHE A 94 -18.58 5.09 -9.63
N GLY A 95 -19.82 4.62 -9.52
CA GLY A 95 -20.49 4.28 -8.27
C GLY A 95 -19.76 3.19 -7.48
N TYR A 96 -19.32 2.15 -8.17
CA TYR A 96 -18.49 1.09 -7.57
C TYR A 96 -17.19 1.65 -6.99
N GLY A 97 -16.42 2.38 -7.79
CA GLY A 97 -15.15 2.96 -7.33
C GLY A 97 -15.32 4.00 -6.24
N PHE A 98 -16.39 4.81 -6.29
CA PHE A 98 -16.73 5.73 -5.21
C PHE A 98 -16.95 4.98 -3.89
N LEU A 99 -17.73 3.91 -3.89
CA LEU A 99 -17.98 3.08 -2.70
C LEU A 99 -16.73 2.33 -2.20
N ALA A 100 -15.84 1.94 -3.10
CA ALA A 100 -14.57 1.29 -2.75
C ALA A 100 -13.57 2.26 -2.11
N VAL A 101 -13.54 3.52 -2.56
CA VAL A 101 -12.56 4.53 -2.13
C VAL A 101 -13.04 5.34 -0.92
N LEU A 102 -14.34 5.64 -0.84
CA LEU A 102 -14.92 6.46 0.22
C LEU A 102 -14.57 5.99 1.65
N PRO A 103 -14.63 4.70 2.00
CA PRO A 103 -14.25 4.22 3.33
C PRO A 103 -12.80 4.54 3.68
N LYS A 104 -11.88 4.49 2.69
CA LYS A 104 -10.46 4.82 2.90
C LYS A 104 -10.26 6.30 3.18
N ILE A 105 -11.01 7.17 2.48
CA ILE A 105 -11.01 8.62 2.74
C ILE A 105 -11.51 8.88 4.16
N ILE A 106 -12.65 8.28 4.54
CA ILE A 106 -13.22 8.45 5.88
C ILE A 106 -12.24 8.00 6.96
N VAL A 107 -11.65 6.81 6.82
CA VAL A 107 -10.68 6.28 7.79
C VAL A 107 -9.45 7.19 7.91
N SER A 108 -8.90 7.66 6.78
CA SER A 108 -7.75 8.57 6.77
C SER A 108 -8.07 9.86 7.56
N TYR A 109 -9.19 10.50 7.28
CA TYR A 109 -9.58 11.73 7.97
C TYR A 109 -9.95 11.50 9.44
N VAL A 110 -10.73 10.47 9.74
CA VAL A 110 -11.15 10.18 11.13
C VAL A 110 -9.96 9.89 12.02
N VAL A 111 -9.05 9.04 11.55
CA VAL A 111 -7.85 8.67 12.33
C VAL A 111 -6.88 9.85 12.42
N GLY A 112 -6.56 10.49 11.32
CA GLY A 112 -5.56 11.55 11.29
C GLY A 112 -6.02 12.81 12.02
N LEU A 113 -7.20 13.34 11.70
CA LEU A 113 -7.76 14.49 12.42
C LEU A 113 -8.06 14.14 13.88
N GLY A 114 -8.52 12.91 14.16
CA GLY A 114 -8.75 12.47 15.53
C GLY A 114 -7.50 12.58 16.40
N ILE A 115 -6.35 12.16 15.89
CA ILE A 115 -5.07 12.29 16.60
C ILE A 115 -4.67 13.75 16.75
N GLU A 116 -4.79 14.56 15.68
CA GLU A 116 -4.46 15.99 15.75
C GLU A 116 -5.34 16.73 16.75
N PHE A 117 -6.65 16.43 16.79
CA PHE A 117 -7.56 16.99 17.77
C PHE A 117 -7.18 16.63 19.22
N VAL A 118 -6.83 15.36 19.46
CA VAL A 118 -6.39 14.92 20.79
C VAL A 118 -5.10 15.63 21.21
N VAL A 119 -4.12 15.73 20.30
CA VAL A 119 -2.85 16.36 20.58
C VAL A 119 -3.00 17.88 20.78
N ALA A 120 -3.77 18.56 19.91
CA ALA A 120 -4.06 19.99 20.03
C ALA A 120 -4.77 20.31 21.35
N GLN A 121 -5.76 19.48 21.75
CA GLN A 121 -6.45 19.64 23.03
C GLN A 121 -5.52 19.41 24.22
N TRP A 122 -4.60 18.44 24.12
CA TRP A 122 -3.61 18.17 25.17
C TRP A 122 -2.59 19.32 25.31
N LYS A 123 -2.10 19.85 24.18
CA LYS A 123 -1.18 20.98 24.15
C LYS A 123 -1.84 22.34 24.40
N LYS A 124 -3.18 22.41 24.37
CA LYS A 124 -4.00 23.63 24.43
C LYS A 124 -3.67 24.62 23.30
N GLU A 125 -3.39 24.08 22.12
CA GLU A 125 -3.09 24.83 20.90
C GLU A 125 -4.29 24.80 19.96
N GLU A 126 -4.32 25.77 19.01
CA GLU A 126 -5.28 25.72 17.91
C GLU A 126 -4.90 24.63 16.91
N ILE A 127 -5.92 24.01 16.30
CA ILE A 127 -5.70 22.95 15.32
C ILE A 127 -5.09 23.53 14.06
N GLN A 128 -4.01 22.87 13.63
CA GLN A 128 -3.30 23.21 12.41
C GLN A 128 -3.78 22.31 11.27
N GLU A 129 -4.38 22.89 10.24
CA GLU A 129 -5.19 22.17 9.24
C GLU A 129 -4.40 21.53 8.10
N GLY A 130 -3.08 21.35 8.25
CA GLY A 130 -2.25 20.69 7.23
C GLY A 130 -2.65 19.25 6.92
N PHE A 131 -3.37 18.58 7.82
CA PHE A 131 -3.84 17.22 7.59
C PHE A 131 -4.97 17.13 6.55
N LEU A 132 -5.64 18.21 6.22
CA LEU A 132 -6.65 18.22 5.14
C LEU A 132 -6.06 17.71 3.82
N VAL A 133 -4.83 18.11 3.50
CA VAL A 133 -4.12 17.64 2.30
C VAL A 133 -3.65 16.20 2.48
N SER A 134 -2.98 15.89 3.60
CA SER A 134 -2.46 14.54 3.87
C SER A 134 -3.59 13.50 3.93
N GLY A 135 -4.73 13.87 4.55
CA GLY A 135 -5.92 13.02 4.63
C GLY A 135 -6.51 12.64 3.28
N MET A 136 -6.38 13.52 2.26
CA MET A 136 -6.77 13.24 0.89
C MET A 136 -5.69 12.47 0.11
N LEU A 137 -4.42 12.79 0.32
CA LEU A 137 -3.30 12.13 -0.35
C LEU A 137 -3.18 10.65 0.04
N ILE A 138 -3.32 10.32 1.33
CA ILE A 138 -3.14 8.96 1.85
C ILE A 138 -4.00 7.93 1.11
N PRO A 139 -5.33 8.07 0.97
CA PRO A 139 -6.15 7.10 0.23
C PRO A 139 -5.83 7.04 -1.26
N MET A 140 -5.30 8.12 -1.86
CA MET A 140 -4.99 8.16 -3.28
C MET A 140 -3.73 7.39 -3.68
N ILE A 141 -2.81 7.19 -2.74
CA ILE A 141 -1.51 6.53 -2.98
C ILE A 141 -1.47 5.06 -2.55
N VAL A 142 -2.58 4.50 -2.14
CA VAL A 142 -2.68 3.09 -1.74
C VAL A 142 -3.47 2.27 -2.76
N PRO A 143 -3.25 0.94 -2.82
CA PRO A 143 -4.06 0.03 -3.62
C PRO A 143 -5.52 -0.02 -3.15
N VAL A 144 -6.42 -0.41 -4.07
CA VAL A 144 -7.84 -0.55 -3.73
C VAL A 144 -8.10 -1.66 -2.70
N ASP A 145 -7.30 -2.73 -2.70
CA ASP A 145 -7.44 -3.86 -1.76
C ASP A 145 -6.72 -3.66 -0.41
N CYS A 146 -6.21 -2.44 -0.15
CA CYS A 146 -5.59 -2.13 1.14
C CYS A 146 -6.64 -2.18 2.28
N PRO A 147 -6.49 -3.05 3.30
CA PRO A 147 -7.43 -3.15 4.41
C PRO A 147 -7.51 -1.88 5.24
N LEU A 148 -8.73 -1.48 5.63
CA LEU A 148 -8.99 -0.22 6.35
C LEU A 148 -8.23 -0.14 7.68
N TRP A 149 -8.11 -1.24 8.41
CA TRP A 149 -7.39 -1.24 9.69
C TRP A 149 -5.88 -1.03 9.52
N MET A 150 -5.27 -1.57 8.44
CA MET A 150 -3.87 -1.33 8.13
C MET A 150 -3.63 0.14 7.78
N LEU A 151 -4.54 0.71 6.97
CA LEU A 151 -4.53 2.13 6.63
C LEU A 151 -4.66 3.00 7.89
N ALA A 152 -5.56 2.63 8.82
CA ALA A 152 -5.74 3.35 10.08
C ALA A 152 -4.46 3.34 10.94
N VAL A 153 -3.83 2.18 11.11
CA VAL A 153 -2.58 2.04 11.88
C VAL A 153 -1.44 2.83 11.24
N ALA A 154 -1.28 2.73 9.92
CA ALA A 154 -0.24 3.45 9.19
C ALA A 154 -0.44 4.97 9.24
N THR A 155 -1.69 5.43 9.10
CA THR A 155 -2.05 6.85 9.25
C THR A 155 -1.77 7.35 10.67
N ALA A 156 -2.17 6.59 11.69
CA ALA A 156 -1.87 6.93 13.08
C ALA A 156 -0.37 7.02 13.33
N PHE A 157 0.39 6.03 12.87
CA PHE A 157 1.84 6.03 12.97
C PHE A 157 2.45 7.28 12.33
N SER A 158 2.06 7.60 11.11
CA SER A 158 2.64 8.73 10.38
C SER A 158 2.29 10.08 11.02
N VAL A 159 1.05 10.27 11.47
CA VAL A 159 0.63 11.53 12.11
C VAL A 159 1.41 11.73 13.42
N ILE A 160 1.52 10.70 14.24
CA ILE A 160 2.24 10.80 15.52
C ILE A 160 3.74 11.03 15.26
N PHE A 161 4.39 10.14 14.51
CA PHE A 161 5.85 10.11 14.41
C PHE A 161 6.46 11.00 13.33
N ALA A 162 5.72 11.36 12.27
CA ALA A 162 6.23 12.25 11.25
C ALA A 162 5.81 13.71 11.44
N LYS A 163 4.76 13.99 12.26
CA LYS A 163 4.21 15.33 12.40
C LYS A 163 4.14 15.79 13.85
N GLU A 164 3.36 15.12 14.72
CA GLU A 164 3.04 15.63 16.06
C GLU A 164 4.23 15.65 17.03
N VAL A 165 5.14 14.68 16.93
CA VAL A 165 6.38 14.62 17.72
C VAL A 165 7.30 15.81 17.42
N PHE A 166 7.23 16.37 16.22
CA PHE A 166 8.05 17.52 15.79
C PHE A 166 7.41 18.89 16.07
N GLY A 167 6.16 18.93 16.49
CA GLY A 167 5.46 20.18 16.80
C GLY A 167 4.26 20.48 15.92
N GLY A 168 3.84 19.54 15.06
CA GLY A 168 2.64 19.66 14.23
C GLY A 168 2.92 20.20 12.83
N THR A 169 1.91 20.81 12.19
CA THR A 169 1.97 21.30 10.81
C THR A 169 3.05 22.39 10.64
N GLY A 170 3.86 22.24 9.60
CA GLY A 170 4.96 23.19 9.31
C GLY A 170 6.27 22.87 10.02
N MET A 171 6.25 22.02 11.05
CA MET A 171 7.43 21.52 11.77
C MET A 171 7.76 20.08 11.39
N ASN A 172 6.90 19.42 10.62
CA ASN A 172 7.10 18.05 10.17
C ASN A 172 8.32 17.93 9.26
N ILE A 173 9.18 16.95 9.56
CA ILE A 173 10.39 16.68 8.78
C ILE A 173 10.04 15.93 7.51
N PHE A 174 9.10 15.01 7.59
CA PHE A 174 8.62 14.21 6.47
C PHE A 174 7.15 14.50 6.17
N ASN A 175 6.76 14.34 4.92
CA ASN A 175 5.36 14.37 4.55
C ASN A 175 4.64 13.15 5.15
N PRO A 176 3.55 13.32 5.94
CA PRO A 176 2.85 12.22 6.59
C PRO A 176 2.29 11.17 5.60
N ALA A 177 1.83 11.59 4.42
CA ALA A 177 1.32 10.65 3.42
C ALA A 177 2.43 9.72 2.91
N LEU A 178 3.63 10.24 2.68
CA LEU A 178 4.79 9.44 2.26
C LEU A 178 5.21 8.43 3.34
N ILE A 179 5.22 8.84 4.61
CA ILE A 179 5.53 7.93 5.72
C ILE A 179 4.44 6.86 5.88
N THR A 180 3.15 7.22 5.71
CA THR A 180 2.05 6.23 5.72
C THR A 180 2.29 5.16 4.67
N ARG A 181 2.62 5.55 3.43
CA ARG A 181 2.89 4.60 2.36
C ARG A 181 4.14 3.77 2.60
N ALA A 182 5.22 4.40 3.06
CA ALA A 182 6.46 3.69 3.39
C ALA A 182 6.21 2.65 4.51
N PHE A 183 5.48 3.03 5.56
CA PHE A 183 5.11 2.11 6.64
C PHE A 183 4.30 0.92 6.10
N LEU A 184 3.27 1.17 5.30
CA LEU A 184 2.46 0.11 4.71
C LEU A 184 3.29 -0.82 3.84
N PHE A 185 4.18 -0.27 3.03
CA PHE A 185 5.02 -1.06 2.13
C PHE A 185 6.01 -1.95 2.89
N PHE A 186 6.66 -1.43 3.92
CA PHE A 186 7.64 -2.22 4.69
C PHE A 186 6.99 -3.17 5.69
N ALA A 187 5.86 -2.79 6.29
CA ALA A 187 5.16 -3.63 7.27
C ALA A 187 4.24 -4.68 6.61
N TYR A 188 3.64 -4.35 5.49
CA TYR A 188 2.63 -5.18 4.80
C TYR A 188 2.86 -5.23 3.29
N PRO A 189 4.04 -5.69 2.81
CA PRO A 189 4.41 -5.65 1.39
C PRO A 189 3.42 -6.38 0.48
N THR A 190 2.85 -7.48 0.93
CA THR A 190 1.87 -8.29 0.17
C THR A 190 0.53 -7.59 -0.06
N LYS A 191 0.24 -6.49 0.67
CA LYS A 191 -0.97 -5.68 0.51
C LYS A 191 -0.70 -4.35 -0.20
N MET A 192 0.56 -4.07 -0.51
CA MET A 192 1.00 -2.84 -1.17
C MET A 192 1.63 -3.08 -2.54
N SER A 193 2.03 -4.31 -2.82
CA SER A 193 2.63 -4.71 -4.11
C SER A 193 2.18 -6.12 -4.49
N GLY A 194 2.41 -6.50 -5.73
CA GLY A 194 1.97 -7.78 -6.29
C GLY A 194 0.85 -7.59 -7.31
N ASP A 195 0.26 -8.69 -7.73
CA ASP A 195 -0.66 -8.71 -8.86
C ASP A 195 -2.14 -8.66 -8.45
N THR A 196 -2.45 -8.84 -7.15
CA THR A 196 -3.82 -9.02 -6.66
C THR A 196 -4.40 -7.81 -5.94
N VAL A 197 -3.59 -6.78 -5.68
CA VAL A 197 -3.99 -5.65 -4.81
C VAL A 197 -4.58 -4.45 -5.56
N TRP A 198 -4.39 -4.41 -6.89
CA TRP A 198 -4.73 -3.24 -7.70
C TRP A 198 -6.17 -3.23 -8.21
N VAL A 199 -6.81 -4.39 -8.23
CA VAL A 199 -8.21 -4.55 -8.63
C VAL A 199 -8.95 -5.30 -7.52
N SER A 200 -10.08 -4.77 -7.08
CA SER A 200 -10.90 -5.44 -6.07
C SER A 200 -11.59 -6.66 -6.66
N SER A 201 -11.59 -7.77 -5.91
CA SER A 201 -12.24 -9.02 -6.30
C SER A 201 -13.71 -9.09 -5.88
N ASP A 202 -14.16 -8.22 -4.98
CA ASP A 202 -15.48 -8.32 -4.35
C ASP A 202 -16.50 -7.36 -4.97
N SER A 203 -17.75 -7.81 -5.07
CA SER A 203 -18.87 -6.92 -5.39
C SER A 203 -19.21 -6.02 -4.19
N ILE A 204 -19.61 -4.77 -4.45
CA ILE A 204 -19.97 -3.80 -3.42
C ILE A 204 -21.44 -3.41 -3.56
N PHE A 205 -22.26 -3.72 -2.57
CA PHE A 205 -23.71 -3.43 -2.54
C PHE A 205 -24.47 -3.84 -3.82
N GLY A 206 -24.08 -4.95 -4.43
CA GLY A 206 -24.70 -5.46 -5.65
C GLY A 206 -24.18 -4.82 -6.96
N LEU A 207 -23.18 -3.93 -6.87
CA LEU A 207 -22.46 -3.42 -8.02
C LEU A 207 -21.24 -4.32 -8.30
N GLY A 208 -20.99 -4.61 -9.57
CA GLY A 208 -19.94 -5.53 -10.00
C GLY A 208 -20.29 -6.99 -9.73
N SER A 209 -19.30 -7.85 -9.82
CA SER A 209 -19.40 -9.29 -9.54
C SER A 209 -18.21 -9.77 -8.76
N ASN A 210 -18.37 -10.88 -8.01
CA ASN A 210 -17.23 -11.50 -7.35
C ASN A 210 -16.37 -12.22 -8.40
N VAL A 211 -15.07 -11.89 -8.43
CA VAL A 211 -14.11 -12.47 -9.37
C VAL A 211 -13.08 -13.27 -8.58
N ASP A 212 -13.02 -14.58 -8.83
CA ASP A 212 -12.02 -15.44 -8.22
C ASP A 212 -10.73 -15.45 -9.04
N GLY A 213 -9.57 -15.32 -8.34
CA GLY A 213 -8.26 -15.51 -8.95
C GLY A 213 -7.79 -14.40 -9.89
N LEU A 214 -8.23 -13.17 -9.63
CA LEU A 214 -7.84 -12.01 -10.41
C LEU A 214 -6.36 -11.69 -10.27
N THR A 215 -5.66 -11.57 -11.39
CA THR A 215 -4.28 -11.05 -11.47
C THR A 215 -4.27 -9.80 -12.35
N ALA A 216 -3.88 -8.68 -11.78
CA ALA A 216 -3.79 -7.39 -12.48
C ALA A 216 -2.46 -6.72 -12.14
N ALA A 217 -1.36 -7.23 -12.72
CA ALA A 217 -0.05 -6.64 -12.52
C ALA A 217 0.03 -5.26 -13.17
N THR A 218 0.60 -4.30 -12.44
CA THR A 218 0.91 -2.98 -13.02
C THR A 218 1.99 -3.12 -14.09
N ALA A 219 2.07 -2.17 -15.03
CA ALA A 219 3.11 -2.16 -16.06
C ALA A 219 4.54 -2.19 -15.45
N LEU A 220 4.75 -1.47 -14.35
CA LEU A 220 6.01 -1.51 -13.60
C LEU A 220 6.24 -2.86 -12.91
N GLY A 221 5.19 -3.48 -12.37
CA GLY A 221 5.24 -4.82 -11.77
C GLY A 221 5.63 -5.87 -12.82
N GLN A 222 5.04 -5.82 -14.00
CA GLN A 222 5.39 -6.72 -15.12
C GLN A 222 6.86 -6.56 -15.54
N ALA A 223 7.32 -5.32 -15.72
CA ALA A 223 8.71 -5.06 -16.10
C ALA A 223 9.70 -5.45 -14.99
N SER A 224 9.33 -5.34 -13.70
CA SER A 224 10.21 -5.72 -12.57
C SER A 224 10.40 -7.22 -12.42
N THR A 225 9.42 -8.02 -12.83
CA THR A 225 9.45 -9.49 -12.74
C THR A 225 9.85 -10.17 -14.04
N ALA A 226 9.96 -9.42 -15.14
CA ALA A 226 10.33 -9.94 -16.45
C ALA A 226 11.75 -10.52 -16.45
N THR A 227 11.88 -11.71 -17.01
CA THR A 227 13.18 -12.40 -17.18
C THR A 227 13.90 -11.97 -18.46
N ASP A 228 13.14 -11.52 -19.48
CA ASP A 228 13.68 -11.00 -20.73
C ASP A 228 13.71 -9.46 -20.65
N ALA A 229 14.85 -8.89 -21.04
CA ALA A 229 15.07 -7.46 -21.04
C ALA A 229 14.11 -6.69 -21.97
N MET A 230 13.53 -7.34 -22.96
CA MET A 230 12.55 -6.75 -23.89
C MET A 230 11.10 -7.03 -23.52
N ALA A 231 10.84 -7.74 -22.44
CA ALA A 231 9.49 -8.11 -21.99
C ALA A 231 8.83 -7.03 -21.10
N TYR A 232 9.05 -5.76 -21.39
CA TYR A 232 8.28 -4.67 -20.78
C TYR A 232 7.01 -4.39 -21.60
N PRO A 233 5.91 -3.91 -20.99
CA PRO A 233 4.70 -3.56 -21.71
C PRO A 233 4.96 -2.45 -22.73
N ALA A 234 4.50 -2.64 -23.97
CA ALA A 234 4.61 -1.60 -24.99
C ALA A 234 3.77 -0.37 -24.63
N PHE A 235 4.22 0.81 -25.05
CA PHE A 235 3.50 2.05 -24.82
C PHE A 235 2.06 1.96 -25.35
N SER A 236 1.11 2.30 -24.50
CA SER A 236 -0.29 2.50 -24.87
C SER A 236 -0.79 3.85 -24.38
N TRP A 237 -1.77 4.40 -25.05
CA TRP A 237 -2.42 5.64 -24.60
C TRP A 237 -3.11 5.48 -23.24
N ASP A 238 -3.41 4.26 -22.83
CA ASP A 238 -3.98 3.97 -21.51
C ASP A 238 -3.03 4.33 -20.37
N MET A 239 -1.71 4.30 -20.62
CA MET A 239 -0.71 4.77 -19.64
C MET A 239 -0.81 6.30 -19.38
N VAL A 240 -1.32 7.06 -20.35
CA VAL A 240 -1.50 8.51 -20.22
C VAL A 240 -2.90 8.87 -19.75
N THR A 241 -3.92 8.21 -20.31
CA THR A 241 -5.31 8.40 -19.88
C THR A 241 -5.53 7.88 -18.46
N GLY A 242 -4.83 6.81 -18.08
CA GLY A 242 -4.88 6.23 -16.74
C GLY A 242 -5.77 4.99 -16.62
N LEU A 243 -6.24 4.40 -17.73
CA LEU A 243 -7.04 3.17 -17.72
C LEU A 243 -6.17 1.92 -17.53
N ILE A 244 -5.31 1.97 -16.52
CA ILE A 244 -4.36 0.91 -16.14
C ILE A 244 -4.52 0.57 -14.65
N PRO A 245 -4.18 -0.67 -14.24
CA PRO A 245 -4.10 -1.02 -12.82
C PRO A 245 -3.05 -0.17 -12.08
N GLY A 246 -3.37 0.29 -10.87
CA GLY A 246 -2.45 1.10 -10.06
C GLY A 246 -3.09 1.66 -8.80
N SER A 247 -2.35 2.51 -8.08
CA SER A 247 -2.88 3.24 -6.92
C SER A 247 -4.02 4.17 -7.32
N ILE A 248 -4.96 4.38 -6.41
CA ILE A 248 -6.26 5.04 -6.70
C ILE A 248 -6.11 6.38 -7.43
N GLY A 249 -5.19 7.25 -7.00
CA GLY A 249 -5.04 8.61 -7.58
C GLY A 249 -3.88 8.79 -8.54
N GLU A 250 -3.06 7.76 -8.77
CA GLU A 250 -1.76 7.89 -9.46
C GLU A 250 -1.80 7.52 -10.95
N THR A 251 -2.90 6.98 -11.44
CA THR A 251 -2.96 6.35 -12.77
C THR A 251 -3.04 7.34 -13.93
N SER A 252 -3.84 8.42 -13.82
CA SER A 252 -4.09 9.33 -14.94
C SER A 252 -3.14 10.52 -14.96
N VAL A 253 -2.24 10.53 -15.96
CA VAL A 253 -1.36 11.68 -16.23
C VAL A 253 -2.18 12.93 -16.58
N ILE A 254 -3.28 12.79 -17.32
CA ILE A 254 -4.14 13.92 -17.72
C ILE A 254 -4.81 14.55 -16.50
N ALA A 255 -5.39 13.75 -15.62
CA ALA A 255 -6.05 14.27 -14.41
C ALA A 255 -5.05 14.94 -13.46
N ILE A 256 -3.83 14.37 -13.32
CA ILE A 256 -2.74 14.98 -12.57
C ILE A 256 -2.28 16.29 -13.21
N ALA A 257 -2.19 16.36 -14.55
CA ALA A 257 -1.82 17.59 -15.26
C ALA A 257 -2.86 18.71 -15.05
N ILE A 258 -4.15 18.41 -14.99
CA ILE A 258 -5.19 19.40 -14.61
C ILE A 258 -4.92 19.95 -13.22
N GLY A 259 -4.61 19.07 -12.25
CA GLY A 259 -4.23 19.47 -10.90
C GLY A 259 -2.97 20.34 -10.88
N ALA A 260 -1.95 19.97 -11.68
CA ALA A 260 -0.72 20.77 -11.83
C ALA A 260 -1.03 22.19 -12.34
N VAL A 261 -1.90 22.34 -13.34
CA VAL A 261 -2.33 23.66 -13.87
C VAL A 261 -3.00 24.49 -12.77
N ILE A 262 -3.87 23.89 -11.96
CA ILE A 262 -4.53 24.58 -10.84
C ILE A 262 -3.49 25.07 -9.82
N LEU A 263 -2.53 24.22 -9.45
CA LEU A 263 -1.48 24.58 -8.49
C LEU A 263 -0.51 25.64 -9.01
N LEU A 264 -0.17 25.59 -10.29
CA LEU A 264 0.71 26.59 -10.92
C LEU A 264 -0.02 27.93 -11.09
N TRP A 265 -1.29 27.92 -11.48
CA TRP A 265 -2.09 29.13 -11.63
C TRP A 265 -2.33 29.83 -10.29
N SER A 266 -2.61 29.06 -9.23
CA SER A 266 -2.76 29.61 -7.88
C SER A 266 -1.42 30.05 -7.24
N GLY A 267 -0.28 29.68 -7.84
CA GLY A 267 1.05 30.00 -7.32
C GLY A 267 1.43 29.20 -6.05
N VAL A 268 0.63 28.17 -5.70
CA VAL A 268 0.87 27.35 -4.50
C VAL A 268 2.05 26.41 -4.69
N ALA A 269 2.22 25.85 -5.88
CA ALA A 269 3.31 24.93 -6.17
C ALA A 269 4.39 25.56 -7.07
N SER A 270 5.62 25.08 -6.90
CA SER A 270 6.78 25.56 -7.66
C SER A 270 6.93 24.84 -9.00
N TRP A 271 6.78 25.56 -10.11
CA TRP A 271 7.03 25.01 -11.45
C TRP A 271 8.50 24.54 -11.61
N LYS A 272 9.45 25.17 -10.92
CA LYS A 272 10.87 24.82 -10.96
C LYS A 272 11.12 23.44 -10.42
N THR A 273 10.49 23.11 -9.29
CA THR A 273 10.54 21.77 -8.70
C THR A 273 9.91 20.74 -9.63
N MET A 274 8.68 20.99 -10.12
CA MET A 274 8.00 20.08 -11.04
C MET A 274 8.85 19.78 -12.27
N LEU A 275 9.28 20.84 -12.98
CA LEU A 275 10.07 20.70 -14.20
C LEU A 275 11.36 19.91 -13.97
N SER A 276 12.09 20.23 -12.88
CA SER A 276 13.36 19.57 -12.61
C SER A 276 13.22 18.10 -12.20
N VAL A 277 12.10 17.70 -11.57
CA VAL A 277 11.79 16.28 -11.33
C VAL A 277 11.63 15.53 -12.68
N PHE A 278 10.87 16.09 -13.61
CA PHE A 278 10.70 15.48 -14.94
C PHE A 278 12.01 15.41 -15.71
N VAL A 279 12.82 16.47 -15.66
CA VAL A 279 14.15 16.49 -16.31
C VAL A 279 15.08 15.46 -15.69
N GLY A 280 15.14 15.36 -14.34
CA GLY A 280 15.95 14.37 -13.64
C GLY A 280 15.56 12.93 -13.99
N GLY A 281 14.25 12.65 -14.02
CA GLY A 281 13.72 11.35 -14.45
C GLY A 281 14.05 11.02 -15.90
N ALA A 282 13.85 11.98 -16.83
CA ALA A 282 14.14 11.79 -18.25
C ALA A 282 15.62 11.52 -18.49
N VAL A 283 16.50 12.31 -17.88
CA VAL A 283 17.97 12.15 -18.01
C VAL A 283 18.42 10.80 -17.49
N MET A 284 17.97 10.41 -16.30
CA MET A 284 18.38 9.14 -15.72
C MET A 284 17.78 7.94 -16.47
N GLY A 285 16.52 8.02 -16.92
CA GLY A 285 15.90 7.02 -17.77
C GLY A 285 16.66 6.85 -19.10
N TRP A 286 17.03 7.95 -19.74
CA TRP A 286 17.86 7.92 -20.95
C TRP A 286 19.23 7.29 -20.71
N ILE A 287 19.89 7.58 -19.58
CA ILE A 287 21.17 6.95 -19.21
C ILE A 287 20.99 5.44 -19.07
N PHE A 288 19.96 4.97 -18.36
CA PHE A 288 19.71 3.54 -18.22
C PHE A 288 19.34 2.87 -19.55
N ASN A 289 18.61 3.54 -20.44
CA ASN A 289 18.30 3.00 -21.76
C ASN A 289 19.58 2.78 -22.60
N THR A 290 20.63 3.61 -22.41
CA THR A 290 21.86 3.55 -23.21
C THR A 290 22.92 2.63 -22.62
N ILE A 291 23.20 2.75 -21.33
CA ILE A 291 24.32 2.07 -20.64
C ILE A 291 23.88 1.25 -19.44
N GLY A 292 22.57 1.15 -19.16
CA GLY A 292 22.03 0.42 -17.99
C GLY A 292 22.14 -1.10 -18.13
N PRO A 293 21.84 -1.81 -17.03
CA PRO A 293 21.84 -3.27 -17.01
C PRO A 293 20.82 -3.84 -18.01
N ASP A 294 21.03 -5.08 -18.41
CA ASP A 294 20.15 -5.76 -19.37
C ASP A 294 18.90 -6.34 -18.68
N THR A 295 18.05 -5.44 -18.21
CA THR A 295 16.78 -5.74 -17.52
C THR A 295 15.64 -4.98 -18.19
N ALA A 296 14.42 -5.53 -18.12
CA ALA A 296 13.24 -4.90 -18.74
C ALA A 296 12.99 -3.48 -18.18
N MET A 297 13.22 -3.27 -16.89
CA MET A 297 13.15 -1.94 -16.26
C MET A 297 14.15 -0.95 -16.84
N ALA A 298 15.40 -1.36 -17.12
CA ALA A 298 16.41 -0.47 -17.69
C ALA A 298 16.19 -0.20 -19.18
N LYS A 299 15.59 -1.15 -19.92
CA LYS A 299 15.31 -1.01 -21.35
C LYS A 299 13.98 -0.33 -21.66
N MET A 300 13.07 -0.25 -20.67
CA MET A 300 11.82 0.51 -20.81
C MET A 300 12.12 1.96 -21.22
N PRO A 301 11.44 2.52 -22.24
CA PRO A 301 11.66 3.89 -22.69
C PRO A 301 11.54 4.93 -21.57
N TRP A 302 12.45 5.89 -21.55
CA TRP A 302 12.50 6.90 -20.49
C TRP A 302 11.19 7.66 -20.27
N TYR A 303 10.42 7.91 -21.34
CA TYR A 303 9.13 8.61 -21.27
C TYR A 303 8.03 7.76 -20.61
N GLU A 304 8.08 6.43 -20.72
CA GLU A 304 7.14 5.53 -20.04
C GLU A 304 7.36 5.56 -18.53
N HIS A 305 8.62 5.61 -18.09
CA HIS A 305 8.93 5.79 -16.68
C HIS A 305 8.29 7.05 -16.08
N LEU A 306 8.15 8.12 -16.86
CA LEU A 306 7.52 9.36 -16.38
C LEU A 306 6.00 9.23 -16.27
N CYS A 307 5.36 8.43 -17.13
CA CYS A 307 3.91 8.25 -17.13
C CYS A 307 3.43 7.19 -16.14
N LEU A 308 4.29 6.21 -15.79
CA LEU A 308 3.91 5.04 -15.01
C LEU A 308 4.15 5.21 -13.51
N GLY A 309 3.31 4.54 -12.73
CA GLY A 309 3.36 4.57 -11.27
C GLY A 309 3.10 5.97 -10.71
N GLY A 310 3.54 6.21 -9.49
CA GLY A 310 3.37 7.48 -8.81
C GLY A 310 4.29 8.62 -9.27
N PHE A 311 5.01 8.52 -10.42
CA PHE A 311 5.98 9.54 -10.82
C PHE A 311 5.35 10.91 -11.02
N CYS A 312 4.34 11.02 -11.90
CA CYS A 312 3.63 12.27 -12.14
C CYS A 312 2.95 12.80 -10.87
N PHE A 313 2.29 11.92 -10.13
CA PHE A 313 1.61 12.29 -8.88
C PHE A 313 2.57 12.82 -7.84
N GLY A 314 3.68 12.11 -7.61
CA GLY A 314 4.73 12.54 -6.70
C GLY A 314 5.40 13.85 -7.11
N ALA A 315 5.67 14.04 -8.40
CA ALA A 315 6.27 15.26 -8.94
C ALA A 315 5.38 16.51 -8.72
N VAL A 316 4.06 16.35 -8.88
CA VAL A 316 3.10 17.46 -8.82
C VAL A 316 2.63 17.75 -7.39
N PHE A 317 2.24 16.73 -6.62
CA PHE A 317 1.55 16.94 -5.34
C PHE A 317 2.42 16.69 -4.10
N MET A 318 3.54 15.98 -4.23
CA MET A 318 4.36 15.61 -3.09
C MET A 318 5.73 16.26 -3.08
N ALA A 319 6.44 16.31 -4.20
CA ALA A 319 7.74 16.97 -4.28
C ALA A 319 7.64 18.50 -4.14
N THR A 320 6.47 19.05 -4.37
CA THR A 320 6.16 20.49 -4.24
C THR A 320 5.65 20.89 -2.86
N ASP A 321 5.59 19.96 -1.91
CA ASP A 321 5.18 20.25 -0.52
C ASP A 321 6.02 21.39 0.06
N PRO A 322 5.41 22.53 0.44
CA PRO A 322 6.15 23.71 0.89
C PRO A 322 6.91 23.50 2.20
N VAL A 323 6.56 22.49 2.99
CA VAL A 323 7.20 22.20 4.29
C VAL A 323 8.48 21.41 4.10
N THR A 324 8.44 20.36 3.29
CA THR A 324 9.53 19.40 3.13
C THR A 324 10.42 19.64 1.93
N SER A 325 10.01 20.48 0.97
CA SER A 325 10.77 20.81 -0.24
C SER A 325 11.82 21.92 0.01
N SER A 326 12.74 22.07 -0.96
CA SER A 326 13.75 23.13 -0.93
C SER A 326 13.11 24.53 -0.99
N ARG A 327 13.58 25.44 -0.13
CA ARG A 327 13.07 26.82 -0.03
C ARG A 327 13.77 27.79 -0.99
N THR A 328 15.03 27.52 -1.37
CA THR A 328 15.80 28.41 -2.24
C THR A 328 15.51 28.15 -3.70
N GLU A 329 15.51 29.20 -4.53
CA GLU A 329 15.16 29.10 -5.94
C GLU A 329 16.09 28.16 -6.74
N ASN A 330 17.39 28.20 -6.51
CA ASN A 330 18.36 27.28 -7.11
C ASN A 330 18.24 25.87 -6.48
N GLY A 331 17.98 25.80 -5.18
CA GLY A 331 17.78 24.54 -4.47
C GLY A 331 16.59 23.75 -5.01
N LYS A 332 15.52 24.41 -5.47
CA LYS A 332 14.35 23.75 -6.09
C LYS A 332 14.72 22.96 -7.35
N PHE A 333 15.64 23.49 -8.17
CA PHE A 333 16.12 22.77 -9.36
C PHE A 333 16.95 21.56 -8.99
N VAL A 334 17.92 21.71 -8.06
CA VAL A 334 18.77 20.59 -7.60
C VAL A 334 17.93 19.53 -6.92
N TYR A 335 17.06 19.92 -6.01
CA TYR A 335 16.16 19.04 -5.26
C TYR A 335 15.28 18.23 -6.19
N GLY A 336 14.57 18.89 -7.13
CA GLY A 336 13.70 18.21 -8.07
C GLY A 336 14.47 17.26 -9.00
N PHE A 337 15.64 17.69 -9.51
CA PHE A 337 16.46 16.83 -10.36
C PHE A 337 16.91 15.55 -9.63
N LEU A 338 17.37 15.68 -8.38
CA LEU A 338 17.76 14.54 -7.56
C LEU A 338 16.61 13.58 -7.30
N ILE A 339 15.40 14.09 -7.01
CA ILE A 339 14.21 13.24 -6.83
C ILE A 339 13.92 12.46 -8.11
N GLY A 340 13.84 13.13 -9.26
CA GLY A 340 13.54 12.47 -10.53
C GLY A 340 14.57 11.41 -10.89
N ALA A 341 15.85 11.74 -10.77
CA ALA A 341 16.94 10.80 -11.03
C ALA A 341 16.90 9.60 -10.07
N MET A 342 16.73 9.87 -8.76
CA MET A 342 16.71 8.81 -7.73
C MET A 342 15.50 7.89 -7.88
N ALA A 343 14.35 8.42 -8.29
CA ALA A 343 13.15 7.61 -8.56
C ALA A 343 13.42 6.54 -9.62
N ILE A 344 14.10 6.91 -10.70
CA ILE A 344 14.47 5.96 -11.77
C ILE A 344 15.57 4.99 -11.31
N ILE A 345 16.56 5.48 -10.56
CA ILE A 345 17.62 4.61 -9.99
C ILE A 345 16.99 3.53 -9.10
N ILE A 346 16.08 3.91 -8.22
CA ILE A 346 15.39 2.95 -7.33
C ILE A 346 14.60 1.93 -8.15
N ARG A 347 13.85 2.36 -9.16
CA ARG A 347 13.07 1.46 -10.03
C ARG A 347 13.93 0.42 -10.74
N VAL A 348 15.07 0.85 -11.28
CA VAL A 348 15.94 -0.03 -12.09
C VAL A 348 16.78 -0.95 -11.22
N LEU A 349 17.29 -0.46 -10.11
CA LEU A 349 18.23 -1.23 -9.26
C LEU A 349 17.52 -2.02 -8.15
N ASN A 350 16.28 -1.68 -7.82
CA ASN A 350 15.51 -2.37 -6.78
C ASN A 350 14.16 -2.86 -7.31
N PRO A 351 14.12 -4.04 -7.94
CA PRO A 351 12.88 -4.61 -8.48
C PRO A 351 11.82 -4.89 -7.40
N GLY A 352 12.22 -5.02 -6.14
CA GLY A 352 11.30 -5.18 -5.01
C GLY A 352 10.48 -3.91 -4.69
N TYR A 353 10.90 -2.73 -5.21
CA TYR A 353 10.16 -1.48 -5.07
C TYR A 353 10.08 -0.74 -6.42
N PRO A 354 9.30 -1.25 -7.36
CA PRO A 354 9.27 -0.73 -8.74
C PRO A 354 8.73 0.70 -8.86
N GLU A 355 8.07 1.22 -7.83
CA GLU A 355 7.51 2.57 -7.84
C GLU A 355 8.57 3.66 -7.72
N GLY A 356 9.48 3.56 -6.76
CA GLY A 356 10.64 4.42 -6.56
C GLY A 356 10.38 5.86 -6.12
N MET A 357 9.32 6.52 -6.60
CA MET A 357 9.10 7.97 -6.48
C MET A 357 8.95 8.43 -5.02
N MET A 358 8.16 7.71 -4.22
CA MET A 358 7.88 8.08 -2.83
C MET A 358 9.14 8.00 -1.95
N LEU A 359 9.95 6.95 -2.15
CA LEU A 359 11.24 6.82 -1.47
C LEU A 359 12.23 7.90 -1.92
N ALA A 360 12.25 8.24 -3.21
CA ALA A 360 13.11 9.29 -3.73
C ALA A 360 12.82 10.66 -3.08
N ILE A 361 11.54 10.99 -2.87
CA ILE A 361 11.16 12.22 -2.17
C ILE A 361 11.59 12.16 -0.70
N LEU A 362 11.35 11.04 0.00
CA LEU A 362 11.75 10.87 1.40
C LEU A 362 13.27 10.98 1.60
N LEU A 363 14.07 10.42 0.68
CA LEU A 363 15.54 10.48 0.75
C LEU A 363 16.09 11.88 0.49
N ASN A 364 15.38 12.71 -0.26
CA ASN A 364 15.81 14.06 -0.65
C ASN A 364 15.15 15.17 0.19
N THR A 365 14.43 14.86 1.26
CA THR A 365 13.92 15.89 2.19
C THR A 365 15.05 16.72 2.75
N ASN A 366 14.80 18.02 2.94
CA ASN A 366 15.79 19.04 3.33
C ASN A 366 16.40 18.71 4.69
N SER A 367 17.47 17.91 4.70
CA SER A 367 17.98 17.30 5.91
C SER A 367 19.28 17.95 6.37
N ASN A 368 19.23 18.59 7.52
CA ASN A 368 20.37 18.77 8.39
C ASN A 368 20.76 17.43 9.03
N SER A 369 22.00 17.29 9.52
CA SER A 369 22.51 16.09 10.23
C SER A 369 21.55 15.53 11.28
N TYR A 370 20.69 16.37 11.87
CA TYR A 370 19.63 16.02 12.79
C TYR A 370 18.57 15.07 12.16
N THR A 371 18.17 15.31 10.91
CA THR A 371 17.18 14.47 10.20
C THR A 371 17.74 13.09 9.92
N ILE A 372 19.03 12.99 9.56
CA ILE A 372 19.69 11.69 9.33
C ILE A 372 19.75 10.90 10.65
N ILE A 373 20.14 11.54 11.74
CA ILE A 373 20.19 10.91 13.06
C ILE A 373 18.78 10.46 13.49
N TYR A 374 17.78 11.32 13.32
CA TYR A 374 16.40 10.99 13.67
C TYR A 374 15.85 9.84 12.81
N ALA A 375 16.01 9.89 11.49
CA ALA A 375 15.59 8.82 10.61
C ALA A 375 16.26 7.49 10.97
N SER A 376 17.56 7.52 11.30
CA SER A 376 18.29 6.35 11.75
C SER A 376 17.75 5.80 13.08
N VAL A 377 17.48 6.67 14.04
CA VAL A 377 16.88 6.27 15.34
C VAL A 377 15.48 5.71 15.14
N MET A 378 14.64 6.35 14.28
CA MET A 378 13.31 5.87 13.95
C MET A 378 13.35 4.47 13.30
N VAL A 379 14.24 4.27 12.33
CA VAL A 379 14.41 2.96 11.68
C VAL A 379 14.81 1.89 12.72
N VAL A 380 15.74 2.22 13.62
CA VAL A 380 16.16 1.31 14.70
C VAL A 380 14.99 0.98 15.63
N ILE A 381 14.21 1.99 16.05
CA ILE A 381 13.02 1.76 16.92
C ILE A 381 11.99 0.88 16.21
N VAL A 382 11.66 1.18 14.96
CA VAL A 382 10.69 0.40 14.17
C VAL A 382 11.20 -1.01 13.94
N ALA A 383 12.47 -1.17 13.56
CA ALA A 383 13.08 -2.49 13.39
C ALA A 383 13.07 -3.29 14.70
N PHE A 384 13.37 -2.63 15.83
CA PHE A 384 13.31 -3.26 17.15
C PHE A 384 11.87 -3.68 17.50
N LEU A 385 10.88 -2.81 17.31
CA LEU A 385 9.47 -3.13 17.57
C LEU A 385 8.98 -4.28 16.67
N LEU A 386 9.31 -4.25 15.38
CA LEU A 386 8.95 -5.34 14.47
C LEU A 386 9.65 -6.64 14.85
N ALA A 387 10.94 -6.59 15.20
CA ALA A 387 11.68 -7.76 15.67
C ALA A 387 11.11 -8.30 16.98
N PHE A 388 10.74 -7.41 17.92
CA PHE A 388 10.12 -7.78 19.19
C PHE A 388 8.76 -8.45 18.98
N VAL A 389 7.89 -7.85 18.16
CA VAL A 389 6.57 -8.43 17.82
C VAL A 389 6.74 -9.77 17.10
N ASN A 390 7.64 -9.83 16.10
CA ASN A 390 7.94 -11.07 15.40
C ASN A 390 8.48 -12.15 16.36
N SER A 391 9.41 -11.80 17.24
CA SER A 391 9.94 -12.73 18.25
C SER A 391 8.87 -13.20 19.22
N SER A 392 8.00 -12.28 19.68
CA SER A 392 6.90 -12.62 20.61
C SER A 392 5.82 -13.49 19.97
N LEU A 393 5.62 -13.36 18.65
CA LEU A 393 4.61 -14.14 17.93
C LEU A 393 5.18 -15.38 17.24
N ARG A 394 6.50 -15.59 17.27
CA ARG A 394 7.16 -16.65 16.53
C ARG A 394 6.63 -18.05 16.87
N ASP A 395 6.42 -18.32 18.15
CA ASP A 395 5.91 -19.62 18.61
C ASP A 395 4.45 -19.85 18.19
N LEU A 396 3.63 -18.78 18.25
CA LEU A 396 2.25 -18.82 17.75
C LEU A 396 2.19 -18.99 16.23
N GLN A 397 3.06 -18.30 15.50
CA GLN A 397 3.19 -18.46 14.06
C GLN A 397 3.64 -19.87 13.69
N GLY A 398 4.63 -20.41 14.39
CA GLY A 398 5.10 -21.79 14.20
C GLY A 398 3.97 -22.81 14.38
N LYS A 399 3.21 -22.71 15.46
CA LYS A 399 2.03 -23.57 15.72
C LYS A 399 0.95 -23.42 14.64
N ASN A 400 0.67 -22.19 14.20
CA ASN A 400 -0.31 -21.96 13.16
C ASN A 400 0.11 -22.54 11.82
N VAL A 401 1.40 -22.44 11.44
CA VAL A 401 1.95 -23.05 10.22
C VAL A 401 1.88 -24.58 10.32
N GLU A 402 2.21 -25.15 11.46
CA GLU A 402 2.09 -26.59 11.71
C GLU A 402 0.65 -27.08 11.58
N LEU A 403 -0.31 -26.39 12.21
CA LEU A 403 -1.73 -26.70 12.12
C LEU A 403 -2.26 -26.57 10.68
N ASP A 404 -1.80 -25.55 9.95
CA ASP A 404 -2.20 -25.37 8.55
C ASP A 404 -1.63 -26.50 7.66
N THR A 405 -0.39 -26.89 7.88
CA THR A 405 0.22 -28.03 7.19
C THR A 405 -0.53 -29.33 7.47
N LYS A 406 -0.90 -29.61 8.72
CA LYS A 406 -1.72 -30.77 9.09
C LYS A 406 -3.09 -30.73 8.40
N LYS A 407 -3.74 -29.57 8.33
CA LYS A 407 -5.00 -29.40 7.59
C LYS A 407 -4.88 -29.65 6.08
N GLN A 408 -3.78 -29.25 5.48
CA GLN A 408 -3.49 -29.48 4.06
C GLN A 408 -3.33 -30.98 3.76
N ILE A 409 -2.59 -31.70 4.63
CA ILE A 409 -2.46 -33.16 4.52
C ILE A 409 -3.81 -33.84 4.66
N LEU A 410 -4.62 -33.49 5.67
CA LEU A 410 -5.97 -34.02 5.86
C LEU A 410 -6.89 -33.70 4.66
N SER A 411 -6.76 -32.50 4.08
CA SER A 411 -7.53 -32.11 2.90
C SER A 411 -7.21 -32.95 1.68
N SER A 412 -5.96 -33.41 1.50
CA SER A 412 -5.59 -34.34 0.43
C SER A 412 -6.25 -35.72 0.58
N LEU A 413 -6.62 -36.07 1.81
CA LEU A 413 -7.36 -37.28 2.15
C LEU A 413 -8.89 -37.10 2.14
N GLY A 414 -9.38 -35.95 1.66
CA GLY A 414 -10.81 -35.63 1.60
C GLY A 414 -11.44 -35.13 2.92
N ILE A 415 -10.67 -35.04 3.98
CA ILE A 415 -11.12 -34.61 5.31
C ILE A 415 -11.02 -33.07 5.39
N LYS A 416 -12.16 -32.37 5.27
CA LYS A 416 -12.24 -30.91 5.20
C LYS A 416 -13.05 -30.33 6.37
N GLY A 417 -12.77 -29.07 6.74
CA GLY A 417 -13.56 -28.35 7.73
C GLY A 417 -13.37 -28.82 9.19
N VAL A 418 -12.24 -29.42 9.51
CA VAL A 418 -11.92 -29.96 10.83
C VAL A 418 -11.71 -28.85 11.84
N GLN A 419 -12.44 -28.86 12.97
CA GLN A 419 -12.26 -27.88 14.05
C GLN A 419 -10.96 -28.12 14.83
N ASP A 420 -10.63 -29.39 15.12
CA ASP A 420 -9.40 -29.81 15.78
C ASP A 420 -8.56 -30.64 14.81
N ALA A 421 -7.68 -29.95 14.08
CA ALA A 421 -6.82 -30.58 13.08
C ALA A 421 -5.71 -31.44 13.72
N GLU A 422 -5.31 -31.17 14.95
CA GLU A 422 -4.26 -31.91 15.63
C GLU A 422 -4.75 -33.29 16.07
N ALA A 423 -5.92 -33.33 16.69
CA ALA A 423 -6.54 -34.59 17.11
C ALA A 423 -6.90 -35.49 15.90
N GLU A 424 -7.44 -34.93 14.82
CA GLU A 424 -7.80 -35.69 13.64
C GLU A 424 -6.56 -36.18 12.86
N PHE A 425 -5.51 -35.35 12.79
CA PHE A 425 -4.23 -35.74 12.20
C PHE A 425 -3.61 -36.93 12.94
N ALA A 426 -3.55 -36.88 14.27
CA ALA A 426 -3.02 -37.97 15.09
C ALA A 426 -3.82 -39.29 14.96
N LYS A 427 -5.12 -39.19 14.68
CA LYS A 427 -5.99 -40.34 14.47
C LYS A 427 -5.76 -41.01 13.10
N VAL A 428 -5.60 -40.19 12.05
CA VAL A 428 -5.52 -40.63 10.65
C VAL A 428 -4.10 -40.99 10.24
N VAL A 429 -3.10 -40.19 10.61
CA VAL A 429 -1.69 -40.41 10.25
C VAL A 429 -1.04 -41.30 11.29
N LYS A 430 -0.62 -42.49 10.88
CA LYS A 430 0.01 -43.50 11.75
C LYS A 430 1.49 -43.34 11.87
N SER A 431 2.16 -42.96 10.78
CA SER A 431 3.61 -42.74 10.78
C SER A 431 4.04 -41.81 9.67
N ASP A 432 5.07 -41.02 9.92
CA ASP A 432 5.87 -40.33 8.92
C ASP A 432 7.10 -41.17 8.60
N MET A 433 7.31 -41.45 7.33
CA MET A 433 8.40 -42.26 6.84
C MET A 433 9.29 -41.43 5.92
N VAL A 434 10.57 -41.61 5.99
CA VAL A 434 11.55 -41.00 5.08
C VAL A 434 12.11 -42.07 4.15
N VAL A 435 12.19 -41.74 2.89
CA VAL A 435 12.81 -42.56 1.85
C VAL A 435 14.31 -42.29 1.84
N ALA A 436 15.14 -43.30 2.08
CA ALA A 436 16.58 -43.22 1.91
C ALA A 436 16.97 -43.33 0.42
N GLU A 437 18.21 -42.98 0.08
CA GLU A 437 18.71 -43.02 -1.30
C GLU A 437 18.67 -44.43 -1.93
N ASP A 438 18.72 -45.47 -1.11
CA ASP A 438 18.60 -46.90 -1.50
C ASP A 438 17.14 -47.35 -1.68
N GLY A 439 16.15 -46.47 -1.48
CA GLY A 439 14.73 -46.74 -1.57
C GLY A 439 14.14 -47.40 -0.32
N THR A 440 14.89 -47.57 0.75
CA THR A 440 14.37 -48.10 2.02
C THR A 440 13.56 -47.05 2.77
N LEU A 441 12.46 -47.49 3.42
CA LEU A 441 11.61 -46.61 4.23
C LEU A 441 12.02 -46.72 5.70
N THR A 442 12.40 -45.61 6.29
CA THR A 442 12.75 -45.50 7.73
C THR A 442 11.74 -44.58 8.43
N PRO A 443 11.31 -44.94 9.66
CA PRO A 443 10.45 -44.03 10.43
C PRO A 443 11.18 -42.73 10.75
N TYR A 444 10.47 -41.61 10.63
CA TYR A 444 10.98 -40.29 11.01
C TYR A 444 10.62 -39.99 12.47
N GLU A 445 11.63 -39.86 13.32
CA GLU A 445 11.46 -39.57 14.75
C GLU A 445 11.77 -38.10 15.11
N GLY A 446 11.85 -37.20 14.12
CA GLY A 446 12.15 -35.78 14.31
C GLY A 446 10.92 -34.94 14.63
N ALA A 447 11.15 -33.63 14.80
CA ALA A 447 10.06 -32.65 14.92
C ALA A 447 9.26 -32.54 13.62
N PHE A 448 7.97 -32.21 13.71
CA PHE A 448 7.09 -32.09 12.56
C PHE A 448 7.64 -31.08 11.53
N VAL A 449 7.79 -31.52 10.29
CA VAL A 449 8.33 -30.71 9.20
C VAL A 449 7.21 -29.87 8.59
N THR A 450 7.40 -28.57 8.52
CA THR A 450 6.43 -27.63 7.92
C THR A 450 6.77 -27.26 6.48
N SER A 451 8.01 -27.51 6.03
CA SER A 451 8.46 -27.26 4.66
C SER A 451 9.25 -28.45 4.13
N TYR A 452 8.57 -29.35 3.42
CA TYR A 452 9.18 -30.57 2.86
C TYR A 452 10.13 -30.30 1.72
N GLU A 453 9.93 -29.21 0.96
CA GLU A 453 10.86 -28.75 -0.07
C GLU A 453 12.23 -28.42 0.54
N LYS A 454 12.21 -27.68 1.65
CA LYS A 454 13.43 -27.25 2.33
C LYS A 454 14.15 -28.47 2.95
N ASP A 455 13.42 -29.38 3.59
CA ASP A 455 13.98 -30.56 4.21
C ASP A 455 14.60 -31.52 3.16
N PHE A 456 13.96 -31.61 1.98
CA PHE A 456 14.52 -32.37 0.87
C PHE A 456 15.81 -31.72 0.32
N LYS A 457 15.82 -30.39 0.13
CA LYS A 457 17.00 -29.68 -0.41
C LYS A 457 18.19 -29.65 0.55
N GLU A 458 17.93 -29.49 1.84
CA GLU A 458 19.00 -29.35 2.85
C GLU A 458 19.46 -30.68 3.43
N ASN A 459 18.54 -31.65 3.60
CA ASN A 459 18.80 -32.90 4.30
C ASN A 459 18.62 -34.16 3.42
N GLY A 460 18.20 -34.00 2.15
CA GLY A 460 17.92 -35.10 1.23
C GLY A 460 16.76 -35.99 1.63
N ARG A 461 15.83 -35.52 2.50
CA ARG A 461 14.76 -36.34 3.08
C ARG A 461 13.48 -36.23 2.29
N ALA A 462 13.01 -37.33 1.70
CA ALA A 462 11.69 -37.40 1.04
C ALA A 462 10.70 -38.08 2.00
N HIS A 463 9.68 -37.32 2.43
CA HIS A 463 8.66 -37.78 3.39
C HIS A 463 7.49 -38.48 2.72
N ILE A 464 6.99 -39.56 3.37
CA ILE A 464 5.76 -40.27 2.99
C ILE A 464 4.93 -40.53 4.26
N PHE A 465 3.72 -39.99 4.32
CA PHE A 465 2.81 -40.26 5.43
C PHE A 465 2.00 -41.54 5.19
N VAL A 466 2.05 -42.44 6.15
CA VAL A 466 1.19 -43.61 6.14
C VAL A 466 -0.06 -43.32 6.95
N CYS A 467 -1.19 -43.29 6.27
CA CYS A 467 -2.49 -42.91 6.82
C CYS A 467 -3.46 -44.08 6.80
N GLU A 468 -4.42 -44.10 7.72
CA GLU A 468 -5.47 -45.09 7.78
C GLU A 468 -6.85 -44.40 7.78
N ILE A 469 -7.65 -44.69 6.77
CA ILE A 469 -9.02 -44.19 6.63
C ILE A 469 -9.95 -45.38 6.41
N GLU A 470 -10.98 -45.51 7.24
CA GLU A 470 -11.97 -46.58 7.17
C GLU A 470 -11.37 -48.00 7.08
N GLY A 471 -10.25 -48.20 7.81
CA GLY A 471 -9.52 -49.46 7.82
C GLY A 471 -8.67 -49.72 6.56
N GLN A 472 -8.54 -48.74 5.67
CA GLN A 472 -7.70 -48.83 4.47
C GLN A 472 -6.45 -47.96 4.60
N THR A 473 -5.30 -48.53 4.27
CA THR A 473 -4.01 -47.80 4.25
C THR A 473 -3.96 -46.90 3.03
N LYS A 474 -3.62 -45.62 3.22
CA LYS A 474 -3.36 -44.61 2.20
C LYS A 474 -1.96 -44.03 2.41
N TYR A 475 -1.36 -43.54 1.33
CA TYR A 475 -0.04 -42.89 1.38
C TYR A 475 -0.17 -41.46 0.92
N VAL A 476 0.31 -40.49 1.71
CA VAL A 476 0.34 -39.08 1.30
C VAL A 476 1.77 -38.67 1.06
N ILE A 477 2.02 -38.12 -0.12
CA ILE A 477 3.33 -37.71 -0.61
C ILE A 477 3.31 -36.19 -0.79
N PRO A 478 4.19 -35.45 -0.08
CA PRO A 478 4.43 -34.03 -0.37
C PRO A 478 5.07 -33.87 -1.74
N VAL A 479 4.57 -32.94 -2.53
CA VAL A 479 5.09 -32.63 -3.87
C VAL A 479 5.34 -31.11 -3.98
N TYR A 480 6.40 -30.74 -4.68
CA TYR A 480 6.72 -29.35 -4.95
C TYR A 480 7.30 -29.18 -6.35
N GLY A 481 7.15 -27.99 -6.91
CA GLY A 481 7.67 -27.70 -8.23
C GLY A 481 7.62 -26.21 -8.56
N ALA A 482 8.22 -25.85 -9.68
CA ALA A 482 8.12 -24.51 -10.23
C ALA A 482 6.84 -24.39 -11.06
N GLY A 483 5.97 -23.45 -10.68
CA GLY A 483 4.81 -23.07 -11.46
C GLY A 483 5.09 -21.82 -12.29
N LEU A 484 4.17 -21.47 -13.17
CA LEU A 484 4.29 -20.29 -14.07
C LEU A 484 4.41 -18.98 -13.28
N TRP A 485 3.82 -18.92 -12.06
CA TRP A 485 3.71 -17.72 -11.24
C TRP A 485 4.38 -17.85 -9.86
N GLY A 486 5.18 -18.90 -9.64
CA GLY A 486 5.86 -19.14 -8.38
C GLY A 486 5.92 -20.62 -8.01
N ALA A 487 6.49 -20.91 -6.85
CA ALA A 487 6.59 -22.29 -6.36
C ALA A 487 5.20 -22.86 -6.05
N ILE A 488 4.93 -24.05 -6.54
CA ILE A 488 3.73 -24.83 -6.25
C ILE A 488 4.13 -25.96 -5.31
N TRP A 489 3.38 -26.17 -4.26
CA TRP A 489 3.49 -27.34 -3.40
C TRP A 489 2.13 -27.95 -3.14
N GLY A 490 2.13 -29.20 -2.77
CA GLY A 490 0.88 -29.90 -2.48
C GLY A 490 1.11 -31.26 -1.89
N TYR A 491 0.03 -31.96 -1.73
CA TYR A 491 -0.01 -33.32 -1.19
C TYR A 491 -0.84 -34.20 -2.11
N VAL A 492 -0.28 -35.35 -2.49
CA VAL A 492 -0.96 -36.35 -3.30
C VAL A 492 -1.20 -37.60 -2.43
N ALA A 493 -2.46 -37.93 -2.22
CA ALA A 493 -2.86 -39.14 -1.51
C ALA A 493 -3.06 -40.29 -2.51
N LEU A 494 -2.38 -41.41 -2.26
CA LEU A 494 -2.47 -42.62 -3.05
C LEU A 494 -3.19 -43.72 -2.28
N ASN A 495 -3.90 -44.59 -3.02
CA ASN A 495 -4.46 -45.80 -2.47
C ASN A 495 -3.40 -46.86 -2.13
N LYS A 496 -3.81 -47.93 -1.42
CA LYS A 496 -2.92 -49.04 -1.04
C LYS A 496 -2.19 -49.68 -2.23
N ASP A 497 -2.80 -49.63 -3.42
CA ASP A 497 -2.22 -50.13 -4.68
C ASP A 497 -1.06 -49.26 -5.21
N LYS A 498 -0.82 -48.07 -4.61
CA LYS A 498 0.22 -47.09 -4.96
C LYS A 498 0.14 -46.59 -6.42
N ASN A 499 -0.88 -46.94 -7.17
CA ASN A 499 -1.05 -46.57 -8.57
C ASN A 499 -2.27 -45.65 -8.80
N THR A 500 -3.25 -45.67 -7.90
CA THR A 500 -4.43 -44.80 -8.01
C THR A 500 -4.42 -43.67 -7.03
N VAL A 501 -4.66 -42.46 -7.54
CA VAL A 501 -4.74 -41.25 -6.69
C VAL A 501 -6.08 -41.30 -5.95
N TYR A 502 -6.02 -41.14 -4.63
CA TYR A 502 -7.20 -41.03 -3.77
C TYR A 502 -7.69 -39.61 -3.67
N GLY A 503 -6.79 -38.65 -3.57
CA GLY A 503 -7.11 -37.22 -3.52
C GLY A 503 -5.87 -36.37 -3.60
N THR A 504 -6.06 -35.07 -3.81
CA THR A 504 -4.95 -34.12 -3.93
C THR A 504 -5.28 -32.80 -3.24
N TYR A 505 -4.26 -32.13 -2.77
CA TYR A 505 -4.31 -30.76 -2.33
C TYR A 505 -3.12 -30.01 -2.93
N PHE A 506 -3.36 -28.88 -3.60
CA PHE A 506 -2.30 -28.02 -4.12
C PHE A 506 -2.46 -26.58 -3.63
N SER A 507 -1.35 -25.93 -3.37
CA SER A 507 -1.27 -24.52 -3.00
C SER A 507 -0.12 -23.86 -3.75
N GLN A 508 -0.27 -22.57 -4.02
CA GLN A 508 0.78 -21.72 -4.59
C GLN A 508 1.21 -20.66 -3.58
N ASN A 509 2.46 -20.21 -3.66
CA ASN A 509 3.00 -19.12 -2.82
C ASN A 509 2.47 -17.73 -3.20
N ILE A 510 1.62 -17.64 -4.22
CA ILE A 510 0.88 -16.45 -4.59
C ILE A 510 -0.50 -16.59 -3.97
N SER A 511 -0.74 -15.83 -2.90
CA SER A 511 -2.03 -15.60 -2.23
C SER A 511 -3.20 -16.47 -2.73
N ARG A 512 -3.53 -17.52 -1.95
CA ARG A 512 -4.81 -18.27 -1.93
C ARG A 512 -5.58 -18.35 -3.24
N VAL A 513 -5.07 -19.06 -4.21
CA VAL A 513 -5.91 -19.66 -5.25
C VAL A 513 -6.24 -21.07 -4.80
N ASN A 514 -7.39 -21.27 -4.19
CA ASN A 514 -7.95 -22.60 -3.99
C ASN A 514 -8.42 -23.12 -5.36
N LEU A 515 -7.54 -23.80 -6.07
CA LEU A 515 -7.98 -24.64 -7.19
C LEU A 515 -8.79 -25.81 -6.59
N ARG A 516 -10.11 -25.61 -6.48
CA ARG A 516 -11.05 -26.71 -6.30
C ARG A 516 -11.15 -27.47 -7.62
N THR A 517 -10.34 -28.47 -7.82
CA THR A 517 -10.63 -29.52 -8.79
C THR A 517 -11.51 -30.55 -8.09
N SER A 518 -12.81 -30.40 -8.22
CA SER A 518 -13.75 -31.51 -8.07
C SER A 518 -13.67 -32.33 -9.35
N MET A 519 -13.00 -33.44 -9.33
CA MET A 519 -13.29 -34.59 -10.21
C MET A 519 -14.01 -35.64 -9.41
#